data_ae6140577f70cd262211ae1ec133a50b
#
_entry.id   ae6140577f70cd262211ae1ec133a50b
#
_cell.length_a   1.000
_cell.length_b   1.000
_cell.length_c   1.000
_cell.angle_alpha   90.00
_cell.angle_beta   90.00
_cell.angle_gamma   90.00
#
_symmetry.space_group_name_H-M   'P 1'
#
loop_
_entity.id
_entity.type
_entity.pdbx_description
1 polymer ?
#
loop_
_entity_poly.entity_id
_entity_poly.type
_entity_poly.pdbx_seq_one_letter_code
_entity_poly.pdbx_strand_id
1 'polypeptide(L)'
;ETDHWNHVYCTECGTNISNPRSAHVWSGTATCTSGQTCTICGGTSTPPGHDWNSNWISDENNHWHECNVCAEKGDVGVHIWDNGTITISPTCTTEGERKYTCIGCGRIKTETIQATGHDLVHHDAQAATCTANGWEAYDTCSNCDYTTYTEIPAAGHSYGEVTYTWSTDDQHCTAERKCTACDGVESETADTTATVIQEKNCVLPELTTYSVTFENSAFESQTKENVR
;
A
#
# COMPACT_ATOMS: atom_id res chain seq x y z
N GLU A 1 19.11 49.33 -46.06
CA GLU A 1 19.25 50.63 -46.67
C GLU A 1 17.88 51.35 -46.69
N THR A 2 17.79 52.60 -46.19
CA THR A 2 16.53 53.31 -46.01
C THR A 2 16.22 54.22 -47.22
N ASP A 3 17.17 54.39 -48.12
CA ASP A 3 17.06 55.31 -49.23
C ASP A 3 17.38 54.64 -50.57
N HIS A 4 16.86 55.18 -51.70
CA HIS A 4 17.21 54.78 -53.05
C HIS A 4 17.90 55.95 -53.80
N TRP A 5 18.68 55.56 -54.78
CA TRP A 5 19.40 56.53 -55.65
C TRP A 5 18.71 56.61 -56.99
N ASN A 6 18.33 57.78 -57.41
CA ASN A 6 17.97 58.07 -58.78
C ASN A 6 19.24 58.49 -59.52
N HIS A 7 19.67 57.68 -60.48
CA HIS A 7 20.75 58.05 -61.38
C HIS A 7 20.19 58.76 -62.64
N VAL A 8 20.41 59.98 -62.72
CA VAL A 8 20.08 60.75 -63.93
C VAL A 8 21.37 61.00 -64.71
N TYR A 9 21.38 60.55 -65.95
CA TYR A 9 22.52 60.77 -66.86
C TYR A 9 22.25 61.91 -67.78
N CYS A 10 23.26 62.77 -68.02
CA CYS A 10 23.20 63.80 -69.02
C CYS A 10 23.08 63.16 -70.40
N THR A 11 22.05 63.53 -71.15
CA THR A 11 21.76 62.95 -72.47
C THR A 11 22.80 63.38 -73.56
N GLU A 12 23.58 64.40 -73.30
CA GLU A 12 24.60 64.90 -74.23
C GLU A 12 26.01 64.34 -73.97
N CYS A 13 26.37 64.07 -72.72
CA CYS A 13 27.71 63.63 -72.35
C CYS A 13 27.75 62.33 -71.52
N GLY A 14 26.63 61.75 -71.17
CA GLY A 14 26.56 60.46 -70.35
C GLY A 14 27.01 60.61 -68.89
N THR A 15 27.27 61.87 -68.41
CA THR A 15 27.72 62.10 -67.04
C THR A 15 26.58 61.79 -66.04
N ASN A 16 26.88 61.03 -65.00
CA ASN A 16 25.94 60.78 -63.93
C ASN A 16 25.71 62.05 -63.10
N ILE A 17 24.47 62.61 -63.14
CA ILE A 17 24.07 63.75 -62.36
C ILE A 17 23.40 63.19 -61.12
N SER A 18 24.14 63.09 -60.00
CA SER A 18 23.59 62.53 -58.73
C SER A 18 22.42 63.43 -58.25
N ASN A 19 21.25 62.84 -58.25
CA ASN A 19 20.07 63.47 -57.63
C ASN A 19 20.10 63.21 -56.11
N PRO A 20 19.45 64.11 -55.34
CA PRO A 20 19.36 63.91 -53.89
C PRO A 20 18.70 62.55 -53.58
N ARG A 21 19.20 61.89 -52.55
CA ARG A 21 18.60 60.64 -52.00
C ARG A 21 17.14 60.90 -51.67
N SER A 22 16.28 60.02 -52.09
CA SER A 22 14.87 59.97 -51.69
C SER A 22 14.63 58.77 -50.87
N ALA A 23 13.79 58.91 -49.86
CA ALA A 23 13.36 57.79 -49.06
C ALA A 23 12.61 56.72 -49.91
N HIS A 24 12.78 55.45 -49.63
CA HIS A 24 12.00 54.39 -50.28
C HIS A 24 10.51 54.57 -50.00
N VAL A 25 9.68 54.46 -51.02
CA VAL A 25 8.22 54.44 -50.90
C VAL A 25 7.80 52.96 -50.96
N TRP A 26 7.61 52.38 -49.80
CA TRP A 26 7.29 50.99 -49.66
C TRP A 26 5.80 50.73 -49.95
N SER A 27 5.49 49.59 -50.61
CA SER A 27 4.15 49.12 -50.87
C SER A 27 4.08 47.59 -50.62
N GLY A 28 2.85 47.15 -50.39
CA GLY A 28 2.59 45.78 -49.99
C GLY A 28 2.70 45.58 -48.47
N THR A 29 2.30 44.41 -47.97
CA THR A 29 2.42 44.03 -46.55
C THR A 29 3.66 43.15 -46.39
N ALA A 30 4.54 43.54 -45.49
CA ALA A 30 5.64 42.67 -45.10
C ALA A 30 5.11 41.44 -44.39
N THR A 31 5.69 40.27 -44.70
CA THR A 31 5.47 39.01 -43.96
C THR A 31 6.74 38.64 -43.22
N CYS A 32 6.68 37.59 -42.38
CA CYS A 32 7.86 37.15 -41.66
C CYS A 32 9.06 36.84 -42.58
N THR A 33 8.80 36.39 -43.81
CA THR A 33 9.83 35.95 -44.79
C THR A 33 9.97 36.86 -46.00
N SER A 34 9.08 37.83 -46.16
CA SER A 34 9.09 38.74 -47.33
C SER A 34 9.00 40.20 -46.89
N GLY A 35 9.88 41.03 -47.40
CA GLY A 35 9.84 42.48 -47.21
C GLY A 35 8.81 43.17 -48.11
N GLN A 36 8.63 44.47 -47.91
CA GLN A 36 7.87 45.35 -48.80
C GLN A 36 8.67 45.69 -50.04
N THR A 37 7.99 46.00 -51.14
CA THR A 37 8.65 46.38 -52.39
C THR A 37 8.61 47.95 -52.56
N CYS A 38 9.71 48.56 -52.87
CA CYS A 38 9.76 49.98 -53.20
C CYS A 38 9.12 50.25 -54.57
N THR A 39 8.12 51.12 -54.62
CA THR A 39 7.40 51.44 -55.86
C THR A 39 8.24 52.27 -56.85
N ILE A 40 9.36 52.80 -56.38
CA ILE A 40 10.22 53.70 -57.21
C ILE A 40 11.36 52.87 -57.84
N CYS A 41 12.08 52.08 -57.06
CA CYS A 41 13.28 51.39 -57.53
C CYS A 41 13.11 49.84 -57.67
N GLY A 42 11.96 49.29 -57.23
CA GLY A 42 11.72 47.82 -57.23
C GLY A 42 12.50 47.06 -56.19
N GLY A 43 13.32 47.71 -55.35
CA GLY A 43 14.06 47.04 -54.28
C GLY A 43 13.13 46.54 -53.16
N THR A 44 13.54 45.54 -52.46
CA THR A 44 12.76 44.96 -51.34
C THR A 44 13.36 45.35 -49.99
N SER A 45 12.51 45.66 -49.03
CA SER A 45 12.96 45.85 -47.63
C SER A 45 13.36 44.51 -47.02
N THR A 46 14.14 44.54 -45.96
CA THR A 46 14.44 43.37 -45.16
C THR A 46 13.14 42.81 -44.55
N PRO A 47 12.86 41.51 -44.64
CA PRO A 47 11.74 40.91 -43.94
C PRO A 47 11.85 41.14 -42.43
N PRO A 48 10.75 41.35 -41.70
CA PRO A 48 10.80 41.59 -40.25
C PRO A 48 11.28 40.37 -39.47
N GLY A 49 11.27 39.17 -40.08
CA GLY A 49 11.57 37.92 -39.39
C GLY A 49 10.37 37.38 -38.62
N HIS A 50 10.57 36.27 -37.93
CA HIS A 50 9.55 35.68 -37.08
C HIS A 50 9.59 36.29 -35.68
N ASP A 51 8.42 36.61 -35.14
CA ASP A 51 8.20 36.98 -33.75
C ASP A 51 7.80 35.73 -32.97
N TRP A 52 8.79 35.03 -32.42
CA TRP A 52 8.58 33.79 -31.71
C TRP A 52 7.95 34.01 -30.35
N ASN A 53 6.86 33.28 -30.06
CA ASN A 53 6.27 33.24 -28.72
C ASN A 53 7.29 32.62 -27.74
N SER A 54 7.49 33.28 -26.61
CA SER A 54 8.42 32.80 -25.57
C SER A 54 7.94 31.54 -24.84
N ASN A 55 6.65 31.23 -24.92
CA ASN A 55 6.10 30.03 -24.31
C ASN A 55 6.24 28.83 -25.25
N TRP A 56 6.65 27.71 -24.69
CA TRP A 56 6.66 26.48 -25.42
C TRP A 56 5.25 25.95 -25.68
N ILE A 57 4.97 25.57 -26.91
CA ILE A 57 3.83 24.77 -27.31
C ILE A 57 4.33 23.34 -27.47
N SER A 58 3.52 22.33 -27.08
CA SER A 58 3.93 20.93 -27.16
C SER A 58 2.75 20.01 -27.44
N ASP A 59 3.01 18.97 -28.21
CA ASP A 59 2.14 17.81 -28.36
C ASP A 59 2.72 16.60 -27.60
N GLU A 60 2.31 15.40 -27.94
CA GLU A 60 2.74 14.17 -27.29
C GLU A 60 4.23 13.87 -27.53
N ASN A 61 4.77 14.22 -28.71
CA ASN A 61 6.10 13.83 -29.16
C ASN A 61 7.09 15.00 -29.20
N ASN A 62 6.61 16.21 -29.47
CA ASN A 62 7.45 17.37 -29.79
C ASN A 62 7.04 18.61 -29.00
N HIS A 63 7.97 19.56 -28.99
CA HIS A 63 7.72 20.93 -28.53
C HIS A 63 8.31 21.93 -29.54
N TRP A 64 7.75 23.18 -29.60
CA TRP A 64 8.16 24.25 -30.48
C TRP A 64 7.75 25.59 -29.94
N HIS A 65 8.35 26.65 -30.49
CA HIS A 65 7.83 28.02 -30.41
C HIS A 65 6.99 28.33 -31.63
N GLU A 66 5.85 28.97 -31.47
CA GLU A 66 5.00 29.41 -32.57
C GLU A 66 5.21 30.90 -32.86
N CYS A 67 5.31 31.26 -34.14
CA CYS A 67 5.38 32.67 -34.52
C CYS A 67 4.03 33.35 -34.29
N ASN A 68 4.05 34.48 -33.55
CA ASN A 68 2.84 35.26 -33.23
C ASN A 68 2.17 35.88 -34.49
N VAL A 69 2.87 35.92 -35.64
CA VAL A 69 2.39 36.56 -36.87
C VAL A 69 1.90 35.54 -37.90
N CYS A 70 2.64 34.49 -38.15
CA CYS A 70 2.35 33.53 -39.23
C CYS A 70 2.06 32.09 -38.74
N ALA A 71 2.08 31.86 -37.43
CA ALA A 71 1.85 30.54 -36.81
C ALA A 71 2.85 29.47 -37.26
N GLU A 72 4.00 29.85 -37.86
CA GLU A 72 5.04 28.88 -38.19
C GLU A 72 5.75 28.39 -36.94
N LYS A 73 6.24 27.15 -36.98
CA LYS A 73 6.89 26.47 -35.85
C LYS A 73 8.40 26.61 -35.93
N GLY A 74 8.99 27.23 -34.90
CA GLY A 74 10.45 27.35 -34.73
C GLY A 74 10.93 26.47 -33.56
N ASP A 75 12.20 26.14 -33.55
CA ASP A 75 12.86 25.37 -32.51
C ASP A 75 12.17 24.04 -32.23
N VAL A 76 11.64 23.39 -33.30
CA VAL A 76 10.95 22.10 -33.17
C VAL A 76 11.92 21.03 -32.66
N GLY A 77 11.62 20.46 -31.49
CA GLY A 77 12.41 19.41 -30.87
C GLY A 77 11.56 18.31 -30.29
N VAL A 78 12.13 17.11 -30.19
CA VAL A 78 11.53 15.98 -29.45
C VAL A 78 11.67 16.22 -27.95
N HIS A 79 10.78 15.61 -27.15
CA HIS A 79 10.91 15.69 -25.71
C HIS A 79 12.12 14.90 -25.21
N ILE A 80 12.97 15.57 -24.44
CA ILE A 80 14.07 14.95 -23.69
C ILE A 80 13.64 14.94 -22.23
N TRP A 81 13.32 13.75 -21.71
CA TRP A 81 12.83 13.57 -20.36
C TRP A 81 13.98 13.46 -19.36
N ASP A 82 13.78 14.00 -18.16
CA ASP A 82 14.67 13.79 -17.02
C ASP A 82 14.67 12.31 -16.57
N ASN A 83 15.40 11.99 -15.50
CA ASN A 83 15.46 10.63 -14.95
C ASN A 83 14.18 10.19 -14.24
N GLY A 84 13.21 11.07 -14.13
CA GLY A 84 11.94 10.85 -13.44
C GLY A 84 12.09 10.77 -11.92
N THR A 85 11.08 11.24 -11.22
CA THR A 85 11.00 11.21 -9.76
C THR A 85 9.79 10.37 -9.37
N ILE A 86 9.96 9.47 -8.39
CA ILE A 86 8.85 8.72 -7.81
C ILE A 86 8.01 9.69 -6.98
N THR A 87 6.77 9.92 -7.39
CA THR A 87 5.80 10.78 -6.70
C THR A 87 4.92 9.98 -5.74
N ILE A 88 4.66 8.72 -6.10
CA ILE A 88 3.93 7.76 -5.26
C ILE A 88 4.73 6.46 -5.28
N SER A 89 5.22 6.04 -4.11
CA SER A 89 5.90 4.74 -3.97
C SER A 89 4.89 3.61 -4.07
N PRO A 90 5.16 2.55 -4.84
CA PRO A 90 4.31 1.37 -4.85
C PRO A 90 4.35 0.66 -3.50
N THR A 91 3.24 0.00 -3.14
CA THR A 91 3.16 -0.90 -1.98
C THR A 91 2.98 -2.34 -2.46
N CYS A 92 2.78 -3.27 -1.53
CA CYS A 92 2.50 -4.66 -1.90
C CYS A 92 1.26 -4.81 -2.79
N THR A 93 0.26 -3.93 -2.62
CA THR A 93 -1.05 -4.05 -3.27
C THR A 93 -1.47 -2.85 -4.10
N THR A 94 -0.78 -1.72 -3.95
CA THR A 94 -1.10 -0.50 -4.69
C THR A 94 0.04 -0.10 -5.61
N GLU A 95 -0.34 0.36 -6.79
CA GLU A 95 0.59 0.88 -7.78
C GLU A 95 1.17 2.23 -7.31
N GLY A 96 2.39 2.52 -7.75
CA GLY A 96 3.05 3.79 -7.59
C GLY A 96 3.00 4.63 -8.86
N GLU A 97 3.57 5.83 -8.81
CA GLU A 97 3.68 6.75 -9.93
C GLU A 97 5.08 7.34 -10.02
N ARG A 98 5.61 7.41 -11.23
CA ARG A 98 6.83 8.15 -11.58
C ARG A 98 6.48 9.28 -12.52
N LYS A 99 6.93 10.49 -12.17
CA LYS A 99 6.75 11.71 -12.93
C LYS A 99 8.05 12.05 -13.65
N TYR A 100 7.95 12.37 -14.94
CA TYR A 100 9.04 12.86 -15.76
C TYR A 100 8.73 14.28 -16.22
N THR A 101 9.79 15.09 -16.34
CA THR A 101 9.69 16.47 -16.85
C THR A 101 10.59 16.62 -18.08
N CYS A 102 10.06 17.17 -19.17
CA CYS A 102 10.87 17.49 -20.32
C CYS A 102 11.83 18.63 -19.98
N ILE A 103 13.13 18.40 -20.17
CA ILE A 103 14.19 19.36 -19.85
C ILE A 103 14.05 20.65 -20.68
N GLY A 104 13.59 20.53 -21.94
CA GLY A 104 13.45 21.67 -22.84
C GLY A 104 12.22 22.53 -22.58
N CYS A 105 11.03 21.93 -22.48
CA CYS A 105 9.78 22.67 -22.44
C CYS A 105 9.01 22.57 -21.11
N GLY A 106 9.46 21.77 -20.15
CA GLY A 106 8.79 21.60 -18.85
C GLY A 106 7.52 20.73 -18.90
N ARG A 107 7.16 20.14 -20.05
CA ARG A 107 6.00 19.22 -20.14
C ARG A 107 6.19 18.04 -19.19
N ILE A 108 5.11 17.62 -18.59
CA ILE A 108 5.09 16.50 -17.62
C ILE A 108 4.43 15.30 -18.27
N LYS A 109 4.99 14.10 -18.01
CA LYS A 109 4.32 12.83 -18.19
C LYS A 109 4.45 11.99 -16.92
N THR A 110 3.50 11.09 -16.70
CA THR A 110 3.54 10.14 -15.60
C THR A 110 3.57 8.70 -16.14
N GLU A 111 4.16 7.82 -15.37
CA GLU A 111 4.24 6.40 -15.64
C GLU A 111 3.88 5.62 -14.38
N THR A 112 3.04 4.61 -14.53
CA THR A 112 2.65 3.73 -13.42
C THR A 112 3.79 2.79 -13.06
N ILE A 113 4.09 2.69 -11.76
CA ILE A 113 4.98 1.67 -11.20
C ILE A 113 4.10 0.57 -10.64
N GLN A 114 4.26 -0.66 -11.12
CA GLN A 114 3.45 -1.77 -10.65
C GLN A 114 3.61 -2.01 -9.15
N ALA A 115 2.54 -2.52 -8.50
CA ALA A 115 2.59 -2.97 -7.12
C ALA A 115 3.67 -4.05 -6.96
N THR A 116 4.36 -4.05 -5.82
CA THR A 116 5.50 -4.95 -5.59
C THR A 116 5.10 -6.41 -5.33
N GLY A 117 3.83 -6.65 -5.00
CA GLY A 117 3.38 -7.94 -4.49
C GLY A 117 3.81 -8.18 -3.05
N HIS A 118 3.39 -9.32 -2.49
CA HIS A 118 3.79 -9.73 -1.15
C HIS A 118 5.07 -10.58 -1.19
N ASP A 119 5.99 -10.28 -0.30
CA ASP A 119 7.16 -11.12 -0.01
C ASP A 119 6.80 -12.00 1.18
N LEU A 120 6.38 -13.24 0.89
CA LEU A 120 5.76 -14.12 1.86
C LEU A 120 6.78 -14.90 2.67
N VAL A 121 6.56 -14.89 4.00
CA VAL A 121 7.27 -15.72 4.98
C VAL A 121 6.30 -16.76 5.53
N HIS A 122 6.64 -18.04 5.33
CA HIS A 122 5.83 -19.16 5.78
C HIS A 122 6.06 -19.49 7.26
N HIS A 123 4.98 -19.80 7.98
CA HIS A 123 4.96 -20.27 9.37
C HIS A 123 4.23 -21.60 9.45
N ASP A 124 4.86 -22.59 10.07
CA ASP A 124 4.28 -23.91 10.25
C ASP A 124 3.08 -23.89 11.21
N ALA A 125 2.16 -24.82 11.01
CA ALA A 125 1.02 -25.03 11.90
C ALA A 125 1.46 -25.46 13.28
N GLN A 126 0.72 -25.04 14.30
CA GLN A 126 0.86 -25.49 15.68
C GLN A 126 -0.50 -25.99 16.19
N ALA A 127 -0.54 -27.26 16.63
CA ALA A 127 -1.76 -27.82 17.21
C ALA A 127 -2.11 -27.11 18.52
N ALA A 128 -3.42 -26.90 18.75
CA ALA A 128 -3.92 -26.46 20.03
C ALA A 128 -3.70 -27.52 21.09
N THR A 129 -3.47 -27.11 22.34
CA THR A 129 -3.44 -27.98 23.52
C THR A 129 -4.72 -27.81 24.32
N CYS A 130 -4.82 -28.48 25.47
CA CYS A 130 -5.95 -28.29 26.36
C CYS A 130 -6.08 -26.83 26.87
N THR A 131 -4.98 -26.13 27.03
CA THR A 131 -4.92 -24.80 27.69
C THR A 131 -4.35 -23.70 26.83
N ALA A 132 -3.73 -24.02 25.70
CA ALA A 132 -3.15 -23.03 24.79
C ALA A 132 -3.76 -23.16 23.40
N ASN A 133 -4.01 -22.00 22.78
CA ASN A 133 -4.43 -21.92 21.38
C ASN A 133 -3.32 -22.43 20.46
N GLY A 134 -3.71 -23.00 19.34
CA GLY A 134 -2.86 -23.34 18.21
C GLY A 134 -3.17 -22.41 17.01
N TRP A 135 -2.59 -22.73 15.86
CA TRP A 135 -2.86 -22.06 14.60
C TRP A 135 -2.60 -23.00 13.41
N GLU A 136 -3.29 -22.74 12.34
CA GLU A 136 -2.99 -23.38 11.05
C GLU A 136 -1.70 -22.82 10.46
N ALA A 137 -1.10 -23.53 9.50
CA ALA A 137 0.03 -22.99 8.75
C ALA A 137 -0.42 -21.69 8.03
N TYR A 138 0.38 -20.64 8.13
CA TYR A 138 0.03 -19.33 7.60
C TYR A 138 1.24 -18.61 7.02
N ASP A 139 0.96 -17.61 6.20
CA ASP A 139 1.98 -16.74 5.63
C ASP A 139 1.82 -15.31 6.18
N THR A 140 2.95 -14.64 6.37
CA THR A 140 3.02 -13.19 6.62
C THR A 140 3.82 -12.52 5.53
N CYS A 141 3.60 -11.21 5.32
CA CYS A 141 4.42 -10.44 4.40
C CYS A 141 5.52 -9.69 5.17
N SER A 142 6.77 -9.74 4.66
CA SER A 142 7.90 -9.01 5.26
C SER A 142 7.80 -7.49 5.09
N ASN A 143 6.95 -6.99 4.18
CA ASN A 143 6.88 -5.58 3.80
C ASN A 143 5.56 -4.89 4.19
N CYS A 144 4.57 -5.62 4.73
CA CYS A 144 3.29 -5.08 5.17
C CYS A 144 2.60 -6.02 6.17
N ASP A 145 1.45 -5.59 6.71
CA ASP A 145 0.70 -6.34 7.74
C ASP A 145 -0.15 -7.49 7.18
N TYR A 146 0.08 -7.90 5.94
CA TYR A 146 -0.65 -9.03 5.36
C TYR A 146 -0.33 -10.32 6.11
N THR A 147 -1.40 -11.06 6.48
CA THR A 147 -1.28 -12.40 7.09
C THR A 147 -2.49 -13.27 6.73
N THR A 148 -2.26 -14.56 6.64
CA THR A 148 -3.31 -15.59 6.53
C THR A 148 -3.53 -16.33 7.86
N TYR A 149 -3.02 -15.78 8.99
CA TYR A 149 -3.12 -16.37 10.31
C TYR A 149 -4.56 -16.72 10.68
N THR A 150 -4.75 -17.97 11.11
CA THR A 150 -6.01 -18.48 11.63
C THR A 150 -5.75 -19.19 12.94
N GLU A 151 -6.35 -18.69 14.01
CA GLU A 151 -6.23 -19.26 15.35
C GLU A 151 -7.11 -20.50 15.51
N ILE A 152 -6.56 -21.53 16.16
CA ILE A 152 -7.28 -22.72 16.62
C ILE A 152 -7.43 -22.58 18.14
N PRO A 153 -8.66 -22.41 18.67
CA PRO A 153 -8.86 -22.27 20.12
C PRO A 153 -8.36 -23.48 20.90
N ALA A 154 -7.95 -23.27 22.15
CA ALA A 154 -7.61 -24.33 23.08
C ALA A 154 -8.75 -25.34 23.21
N ALA A 155 -8.40 -26.61 23.16
CA ALA A 155 -9.39 -27.71 23.14
C ALA A 155 -10.17 -27.84 24.45
N GLY A 156 -9.66 -27.28 25.54
CA GLY A 156 -10.14 -27.55 26.88
C GLY A 156 -9.72 -28.95 27.40
N HIS A 157 -10.10 -29.24 28.64
CA HIS A 157 -9.83 -30.56 29.22
C HIS A 157 -10.99 -31.52 28.93
N SER A 158 -10.66 -32.71 28.48
CA SER A 158 -11.59 -33.86 28.38
C SER A 158 -11.28 -34.83 29.51
N TYR A 159 -12.03 -34.74 30.60
CA TYR A 159 -11.79 -35.58 31.77
C TYR A 159 -12.36 -36.99 31.58
N GLY A 160 -11.60 -37.99 32.06
CA GLY A 160 -12.00 -39.37 32.12
C GLY A 160 -12.89 -39.66 33.34
N GLU A 161 -12.96 -40.96 33.73
CA GLU A 161 -13.75 -41.39 34.86
C GLU A 161 -13.25 -40.81 36.18
N VAL A 162 -14.18 -40.56 37.11
CA VAL A 162 -13.89 -40.10 38.46
C VAL A 162 -13.49 -41.26 39.34
N THR A 163 -12.41 -41.09 40.10
CA THR A 163 -11.96 -42.00 41.14
C THR A 163 -12.24 -41.42 42.51
N TYR A 164 -12.83 -42.20 43.41
CA TYR A 164 -13.10 -41.79 44.79
C TYR A 164 -12.20 -42.53 45.76
N THR A 165 -11.45 -41.81 46.59
CA THR A 165 -10.53 -42.39 47.59
C THR A 165 -10.92 -41.90 48.98
N TRP A 166 -11.33 -42.82 49.82
CA TRP A 166 -11.65 -42.56 51.23
C TRP A 166 -10.40 -42.57 52.08
N SER A 167 -10.30 -41.64 53.02
CA SER A 167 -9.26 -41.67 54.05
C SER A 167 -9.35 -42.93 54.93
N THR A 168 -8.26 -43.32 55.56
CA THR A 168 -8.18 -44.51 56.41
C THR A 168 -9.03 -44.41 57.67
N ASP A 169 -9.39 -43.23 58.10
CA ASP A 169 -10.23 -42.94 59.26
C ASP A 169 -11.70 -42.63 58.88
N ASP A 170 -12.02 -42.72 57.57
CA ASP A 170 -13.33 -42.42 56.98
C ASP A 170 -13.79 -40.94 57.17
N GLN A 171 -12.88 -40.02 57.54
CA GLN A 171 -13.23 -38.62 57.83
C GLN A 171 -13.31 -37.77 56.56
N HIS A 172 -12.65 -38.18 55.48
CA HIS A 172 -12.57 -37.46 54.22
C HIS A 172 -12.72 -38.41 53.05
N CYS A 173 -13.23 -37.88 51.94
CA CYS A 173 -13.18 -38.57 50.64
C CYS A 173 -12.64 -37.60 49.56
N THR A 174 -11.68 -38.06 48.77
CA THR A 174 -11.14 -37.34 47.64
C THR A 174 -11.70 -37.88 46.34
N ALA A 175 -12.35 -37.02 45.57
CA ALA A 175 -12.72 -37.28 44.19
C ALA A 175 -11.63 -36.75 43.27
N GLU A 176 -11.22 -37.52 42.30
CA GLU A 176 -10.19 -37.12 41.31
C GLU A 176 -10.60 -37.62 39.92
N ARG A 177 -10.40 -36.74 38.91
CA ARG A 177 -10.46 -37.11 37.50
C ARG A 177 -9.30 -36.53 36.73
N LYS A 178 -8.81 -37.26 35.72
CA LYS A 178 -7.66 -36.90 34.92
C LYS A 178 -8.07 -36.59 33.49
N CYS A 179 -7.45 -35.55 32.91
CA CYS A 179 -7.64 -35.30 31.51
C CYS A 179 -7.07 -36.45 30.67
N THR A 180 -7.79 -36.85 29.63
CA THR A 180 -7.37 -37.93 28.72
C THR A 180 -6.33 -37.48 27.69
N ALA A 181 -6.15 -36.18 27.52
CA ALA A 181 -5.31 -35.57 26.49
C ALA A 181 -4.07 -34.85 27.05
N CYS A 182 -3.99 -34.64 28.39
CA CYS A 182 -2.85 -34.01 29.05
C CYS A 182 -2.77 -34.43 30.51
N ASP A 183 -1.77 -33.94 31.26
CA ASP A 183 -1.56 -34.26 32.67
C ASP A 183 -2.46 -33.46 33.65
N GLY A 184 -3.48 -32.76 33.10
CA GLY A 184 -4.42 -31.96 33.90
C GLY A 184 -5.25 -32.86 34.82
N VAL A 185 -5.27 -32.53 36.10
CA VAL A 185 -6.04 -33.25 37.14
C VAL A 185 -7.02 -32.25 37.75
N GLU A 186 -8.25 -32.71 37.96
CA GLU A 186 -9.25 -32.00 38.76
C GLU A 186 -9.58 -32.88 39.97
N SER A 187 -9.49 -32.32 41.17
CA SER A 187 -9.73 -33.06 42.41
C SER A 187 -10.37 -32.16 43.47
N GLU A 188 -11.15 -32.79 44.31
CA GLU A 188 -11.75 -32.18 45.50
C GLU A 188 -11.72 -33.17 46.65
N THR A 189 -11.37 -32.67 47.85
CA THR A 189 -11.44 -33.45 49.08
C THR A 189 -12.52 -32.83 49.97
N ALA A 190 -13.50 -33.63 50.37
CA ALA A 190 -14.60 -33.17 51.18
C ALA A 190 -14.72 -34.01 52.47
N ASP A 191 -15.19 -33.34 53.50
CA ASP A 191 -15.43 -34.00 54.80
C ASP A 191 -16.65 -34.92 54.74
N THR A 192 -16.60 -35.98 55.47
CA THR A 192 -17.70 -36.95 55.56
C THR A 192 -18.62 -36.68 56.72
N THR A 193 -19.88 -37.05 56.60
CA THR A 193 -20.85 -37.07 57.69
C THR A 193 -21.09 -38.54 58.10
N ALA A 194 -20.82 -38.83 59.36
CA ALA A 194 -21.04 -40.17 59.93
C ALA A 194 -22.43 -40.29 60.56
N THR A 195 -23.15 -41.34 60.22
CA THR A 195 -24.45 -41.69 60.82
C THR A 195 -24.39 -43.11 61.30
N VAL A 196 -24.54 -43.27 62.63
CA VAL A 196 -24.64 -44.64 63.23
C VAL A 196 -26.03 -45.19 62.94
N ILE A 197 -26.10 -46.26 62.16
CA ILE A 197 -27.37 -46.93 61.80
C ILE A 197 -27.64 -48.17 62.68
N GLN A 198 -26.59 -48.72 63.32
CA GLN A 198 -26.72 -49.73 64.31
C GLN A 198 -25.66 -49.54 65.40
N GLU A 199 -26.10 -49.38 66.64
CA GLU A 199 -25.21 -49.35 67.81
C GLU A 199 -24.67 -50.70 68.16
N LYS A 200 -23.43 -50.73 68.65
CA LYS A 200 -22.78 -51.92 69.12
C LYS A 200 -23.50 -52.47 70.35
N ASN A 201 -23.73 -53.78 70.39
CA ASN A 201 -24.24 -54.53 71.54
C ASN A 201 -23.52 -55.87 71.69
N CYS A 202 -23.94 -56.71 72.62
CA CYS A 202 -23.27 -57.98 72.90
C CYS A 202 -23.31 -59.01 71.75
N VAL A 203 -24.10 -58.78 70.73
CA VAL A 203 -24.32 -59.71 69.61
C VAL A 203 -23.94 -59.09 68.25
N LEU A 204 -24.11 -57.77 68.12
CA LEU A 204 -23.94 -57.08 66.86
C LEU A 204 -22.87 -55.95 66.97
N PRO A 205 -21.99 -55.82 65.95
CA PRO A 205 -21.04 -54.75 65.88
C PRO A 205 -21.77 -53.41 65.57
N GLU A 206 -21.08 -52.32 65.79
CA GLU A 206 -21.55 -50.95 65.32
C GLU A 206 -21.50 -50.93 63.76
N LEU A 207 -22.55 -50.41 63.19
CA LEU A 207 -22.61 -50.11 61.77
C LEU A 207 -22.80 -48.60 61.56
N THR A 208 -21.84 -47.98 60.94
CA THR A 208 -21.81 -46.53 60.63
C THR A 208 -21.80 -46.34 59.14
N THR A 209 -22.69 -45.48 58.61
CA THR A 209 -22.68 -45.04 57.24
C THR A 209 -21.97 -43.65 57.18
N TYR A 210 -21.00 -43.54 56.32
CA TYR A 210 -20.32 -42.29 55.99
C TYR A 210 -20.88 -41.79 54.66
N SER A 211 -21.26 -40.53 54.60
CA SER A 211 -21.71 -39.86 53.36
C SER A 211 -20.87 -38.62 53.09
N VAL A 212 -20.62 -38.37 51.83
CA VAL A 212 -19.90 -37.15 51.36
C VAL A 212 -20.62 -36.57 50.17
N THR A 213 -20.61 -35.23 50.12
CA THR A 213 -21.10 -34.44 48.99
C THR A 213 -20.01 -33.45 48.58
N PHE A 214 -19.78 -33.34 47.30
CA PHE A 214 -18.76 -32.42 46.72
C PHE A 214 -19.42 -31.14 46.25
N GLU A 215 -18.67 -30.03 46.28
CA GLU A 215 -19.12 -28.71 45.76
C GLU A 215 -19.07 -28.72 44.22
N ASN A 216 -18.06 -29.38 43.64
CA ASN A 216 -17.95 -29.54 42.21
C ASN A 216 -19.01 -30.51 41.69
N SER A 217 -19.92 -30.01 40.88
CA SER A 217 -21.03 -30.78 40.30
C SER A 217 -20.58 -31.95 39.37
N ALA A 218 -19.31 -32.00 39.03
CA ALA A 218 -18.73 -33.09 38.25
C ALA A 218 -18.49 -34.36 39.10
N PHE A 219 -18.53 -34.25 40.42
CA PHE A 219 -18.31 -35.36 41.36
C PHE A 219 -19.64 -35.72 42.01
N GLU A 220 -19.99 -37.00 41.93
CA GLU A 220 -21.20 -37.52 42.53
C GLU A 220 -21.02 -37.79 44.03
N SER A 221 -22.06 -37.56 44.83
CA SER A 221 -22.08 -37.91 46.24
C SER A 221 -21.80 -39.41 46.44
N GLN A 222 -21.01 -39.71 47.44
CA GLN A 222 -20.64 -41.10 47.76
C GLN A 222 -21.11 -41.50 49.15
N THR A 223 -21.34 -42.80 49.33
CA THR A 223 -21.65 -43.41 50.62
C THR A 223 -20.82 -44.66 50.85
N LYS A 224 -20.41 -44.88 52.09
CA LYS A 224 -19.63 -46.07 52.48
C LYS A 224 -20.14 -46.53 53.83
N GLU A 225 -20.36 -47.83 53.95
CA GLU A 225 -20.67 -48.47 55.24
C GLU A 225 -19.41 -49.06 55.87
N ASN A 226 -19.24 -48.84 57.12
CA ASN A 226 -18.14 -49.40 57.91
C ASN A 226 -18.69 -50.10 59.16
N VAL A 227 -18.23 -51.30 59.38
CA VAL A 227 -18.58 -52.14 60.49
C VAL A 227 -17.43 -52.16 61.49
N ARG A 228 -17.69 -51.74 62.74
CA ARG A 228 -16.64 -51.58 63.76
C ARG A 228 -16.94 -52.47 64.97
#